data_f8c5f3a1257948aa81f15b43b76ca509
#
_entry.id   f8c5f3a1257948aa81f15b43b76ca509
#
_cell.length_a   1.000
_cell.length_b   1.000
_cell.length_c   1.000
_cell.angle_alpha   90.00
_cell.angle_beta   90.00
_cell.angle_gamma   90.00
#
_symmetry.space_group_name_H-M   'P 1'
#
loop_
_entity.id
_entity.type
_entity.pdbx_description
1 polymer ?
#
loop_
_entity_poly.entity_id
_entity_poly.type
_entity_poly.pdbx_seq_one_letter_code
_entity_poly.pdbx_strand_id
1 'polypeptide(L)'
;MKRGRPFGSPVRQNVTELLAQFGELHGYDAYKHYVRVFPKVSMRAVYYSLRNGVKKGYFKIAKVEKQAGSYSWGPEAQRVYYALGEAAKPAGDMRVRKYFDELKAKKSPA
;
A
#
# COMPACT_ATOMS: atom_id res chain seq x y z
N MET A 1 5.05 -25.02 16.03
CA MET A 1 4.73 -24.50 15.83
C MET A 1 4.62 -23.83 15.62
N LYS A 2 4.65 -23.70 15.51
CA LYS A 2 4.49 -23.00 15.22
C LYS A 2 4.24 -22.25 15.18
N ARG A 3 4.11 -21.99 15.41
CA ARG A 3 3.89 -21.16 15.30
C ARG A 3 4.19 -20.37 15.02
N GLY A 4 4.54 -20.86 14.90
CA GLY A 4 5.33 -19.76 14.60
C GLY A 4 4.67 -18.71 13.92
N ARG A 5 4.52 -17.86 14.66
CA ARG A 5 3.99 -16.66 14.11
C ARG A 5 5.10 -15.88 13.48
N PRO A 6 4.95 -15.48 12.24
CA PRO A 6 5.98 -14.69 11.62
C PRO A 6 6.08 -13.33 12.30
N PHE A 7 7.25 -12.78 12.29
CA PHE A 7 7.42 -11.45 12.79
C PHE A 7 6.80 -10.49 11.82
N GLY A 8 6.06 -9.60 12.35
CA GLY A 8 5.42 -8.66 11.51
C GLY A 8 4.12 -9.20 10.96
N SER A 9 3.41 -8.35 10.37
CA SER A 9 2.06 -8.62 9.93
C SER A 9 2.06 -9.10 8.49
N PRO A 10 1.26 -10.12 8.17
CA PRO A 10 1.07 -10.47 6.76
C PRO A 10 0.56 -9.28 5.95
N VAL A 11 -0.24 -8.43 6.59
CA VAL A 11 -0.73 -7.25 5.92
C VAL A 11 0.42 -6.35 5.50
N ARG A 12 1.39 -6.17 6.39
CA ARG A 12 2.54 -5.33 6.06
C ARG A 12 3.32 -5.91 4.89
N GLN A 13 3.54 -7.21 4.90
CA GLN A 13 4.28 -7.83 3.81
C GLN A 13 3.51 -7.70 2.49
N ASN A 14 2.19 -7.89 2.54
CA ASN A 14 1.38 -7.76 1.34
C ASN A 14 1.42 -6.33 0.79
N VAL A 15 1.36 -5.35 1.67
CA VAL A 15 1.47 -3.96 1.24
C VAL A 15 2.84 -3.69 0.64
N THR A 16 3.88 -4.30 1.24
CA THR A 16 5.24 -4.18 0.69
C THR A 16 5.28 -4.66 -0.75
N GLU A 17 4.65 -5.78 -1.04
CA GLU A 17 4.64 -6.31 -2.40
C GLU A 17 3.90 -5.37 -3.35
N LEU A 18 2.80 -4.79 -2.89
CA LEU A 18 2.09 -3.83 -3.71
C LEU A 18 2.95 -2.61 -4.03
N LEU A 19 3.60 -2.07 -3.02
CA LEU A 19 4.43 -0.91 -3.22
C LEU A 19 5.64 -1.20 -4.11
N ALA A 20 6.13 -2.45 -4.05
CA ALA A 20 7.25 -2.82 -4.90
C ALA A 20 6.90 -2.72 -6.38
N GLN A 21 5.65 -3.02 -6.71
CA GLN A 21 5.22 -2.96 -8.10
C GLN A 21 4.77 -1.56 -8.52
N PHE A 22 4.05 -0.89 -7.63
CA PHE A 22 3.45 0.40 -8.00
C PHE A 22 4.36 1.59 -7.76
N GLY A 23 5.35 1.44 -6.90
CA GLY A 23 6.26 2.52 -6.56
C GLY A 23 5.75 3.38 -5.43
N GLU A 24 4.65 4.03 -5.62
CA GLU A 24 4.01 4.86 -4.60
C GLU A 24 2.52 4.61 -4.62
N LEU A 25 1.92 4.58 -3.45
CA LEU A 25 0.47 4.47 -3.34
C LEU A 25 0.02 5.26 -2.13
N HIS A 26 -1.10 5.97 -2.25
CA HIS A 26 -1.69 6.53 -1.05
C HIS A 26 -2.55 5.45 -0.40
N GLY A 27 -2.92 5.72 0.86
CA GLY A 27 -3.54 4.67 1.67
C GLY A 27 -4.78 4.04 1.06
N TYR A 28 -5.66 4.86 0.51
CA TYR A 28 -6.89 4.34 -0.05
C TYR A 28 -6.62 3.44 -1.25
N ASP A 29 -5.71 3.85 -2.12
CA ASP A 29 -5.38 3.03 -3.28
C ASP A 29 -4.70 1.73 -2.85
N ALA A 30 -3.82 1.80 -1.85
CA ALA A 30 -3.21 0.60 -1.33
C ALA A 30 -4.27 -0.38 -0.84
N TYR A 31 -5.29 0.13 -0.14
CA TYR A 31 -6.38 -0.71 0.32
C TYR A 31 -7.14 -1.32 -0.86
N LYS A 32 -7.46 -0.52 -1.87
CA LYS A 32 -8.23 -1.01 -3.01
C LYS A 32 -7.48 -2.12 -3.75
N HIS A 33 -6.20 -1.94 -3.96
CA HIS A 33 -5.41 -2.97 -4.63
C HIS A 33 -5.25 -4.20 -3.74
N TYR A 34 -5.12 -3.98 -2.44
CA TYR A 34 -4.96 -5.09 -1.52
C TYR A 34 -6.13 -6.04 -1.61
N VAL A 35 -7.35 -5.52 -1.55
CA VAL A 35 -8.52 -6.39 -1.50
C VAL A 35 -8.78 -7.09 -2.82
N ARG A 36 -8.12 -6.67 -3.88
CA ARG A 36 -8.25 -7.35 -5.17
C ARG A 36 -7.28 -8.51 -5.33
N VAL A 37 -6.19 -8.48 -4.59
CA VAL A 37 -5.14 -9.49 -4.73
C VAL A 37 -5.14 -10.45 -3.57
N PHE A 38 -5.39 -9.95 -2.39
CA PHE A 38 -5.26 -10.73 -1.16
C PHE A 38 -6.60 -10.87 -0.48
N PRO A 39 -6.66 -11.76 0.52
CA PRO A 39 -7.90 -11.92 1.26
C PRO A 39 -8.35 -10.60 1.88
N LYS A 40 -9.62 -10.54 2.13
CA LYS A 40 -10.24 -9.34 2.64
C LYS A 40 -9.57 -8.83 3.91
N VAL A 41 -9.42 -7.52 3.97
CA VAL A 41 -8.81 -6.87 5.12
C VAL A 41 -9.53 -5.54 5.32
N SER A 42 -9.52 -5.02 6.53
CA SER A 42 -10.15 -3.75 6.78
C SER A 42 -9.24 -2.61 6.34
N MET A 43 -9.86 -1.49 5.98
CA MET A 43 -9.09 -0.31 5.61
C MET A 43 -8.22 0.14 6.77
N ARG A 44 -8.75 0.00 7.99
CA ARG A 44 -7.98 0.38 9.18
C ARG A 44 -6.69 -0.43 9.27
N ALA A 45 -6.75 -1.72 8.97
CA ALA A 45 -5.57 -2.56 9.05
C ALA A 45 -4.51 -2.12 8.05
N VAL A 46 -4.92 -1.75 6.85
CA VAL A 46 -3.98 -1.28 5.84
C VAL A 46 -3.35 0.03 6.28
N TYR A 47 -4.15 0.98 6.74
CA TYR A 47 -3.61 2.26 7.21
C TYR A 47 -2.69 2.08 8.41
N TYR A 48 -3.08 1.20 9.32
CA TYR A 48 -2.23 0.93 10.47
C TYR A 48 -0.88 0.38 10.03
N SER A 49 -0.90 -0.56 9.08
CA SER A 49 0.34 -1.14 8.58
C SER A 49 1.22 -0.11 7.90
N LEU A 50 0.61 0.78 7.13
CA LEU A 50 1.38 1.83 6.47
C LEU A 50 2.04 2.74 7.49
N ARG A 51 1.29 3.21 8.47
CA ARG A 51 1.83 4.12 9.46
C ARG A 51 2.88 3.46 10.33
N ASN A 52 2.60 2.24 10.77
CA ASN A 52 3.56 1.51 11.59
C ASN A 52 4.81 1.18 10.80
N GLY A 53 4.64 0.86 9.52
CA GLY A 53 5.77 0.57 8.67
C GLY A 53 6.68 1.76 8.48
N VAL A 54 6.11 2.97 8.41
CA VAL A 54 6.93 4.17 8.33
C VAL A 54 7.78 4.31 9.58
N LYS A 55 7.19 4.08 10.75
CA LYS A 55 7.93 4.18 12.01
C LYS A 55 9.09 3.20 12.05
N LYS A 56 8.93 2.04 11.46
CA LYS A 56 9.93 0.99 11.52
C LYS A 56 10.87 0.96 10.32
N GLY A 57 10.69 1.87 9.38
CA GLY A 57 11.58 1.95 8.25
C GLY A 57 11.22 1.07 7.06
N TYR A 58 10.12 0.34 7.16
CA TYR A 58 9.69 -0.48 6.02
C TYR A 58 9.09 0.35 4.90
N PHE A 59 8.49 1.46 5.26
CA PHE A 59 7.90 2.36 4.29
C PHE A 59 8.37 3.76 4.59
N LYS A 60 8.20 4.64 3.61
CA LYS A 60 8.51 6.04 3.82
C LYS A 60 7.42 6.84 3.16
N ILE A 61 7.30 8.08 3.56
CA ILE A 61 6.36 8.99 2.93
C ILE A 61 7.04 9.59 1.73
N ALA A 62 6.51 9.28 0.56
CA ALA A 62 7.10 9.77 -0.69
C ALA A 62 6.70 11.21 -0.95
N LYS A 63 5.43 11.51 -0.72
CA LYS A 63 4.95 12.88 -0.89
C LYS A 63 3.61 13.04 -0.22
N VAL A 64 3.24 14.27 0.01
CA VAL A 64 1.92 14.60 0.54
C VAL A 64 1.29 15.58 -0.43
N GLU A 65 0.14 15.22 -0.94
CA GLU A 65 -0.60 16.10 -1.84
C GLU A 65 -1.76 16.72 -1.07
N LYS A 66 -1.86 18.01 -1.13
CA LYS A 66 -2.98 18.70 -0.55
C LYS A 66 -3.91 19.09 -1.67
N GLN A 67 -5.17 18.77 -1.49
CA GLN A 67 -6.16 19.13 -2.48
C GLN A 67 -6.95 20.30 -1.95
N ALA A 68 -6.73 21.45 -2.53
CA ALA A 68 -7.47 22.64 -2.17
C ALA A 68 -8.88 22.50 -2.73
N GLY A 69 -9.82 23.02 -2.00
CA GLY A 69 -11.19 22.98 -2.49
C GLY A 69 -12.15 23.12 -1.36
N SER A 70 -13.40 23.18 -1.70
CA SER A 70 -14.45 23.29 -0.72
C SER A 70 -14.88 21.91 -0.30
N TYR A 71 -14.47 21.51 0.86
CA TYR A 71 -14.91 20.24 1.40
C TYR A 71 -15.79 20.50 2.59
N SER A 72 -16.88 19.80 2.65
CA SER A 72 -17.80 19.98 3.74
C SER A 72 -17.23 19.52 5.06
N TRP A 73 -16.25 18.62 5.01
CA TRP A 73 -15.69 18.07 6.24
C TRP A 73 -14.41 18.76 6.65
N GLY A 74 -13.92 19.69 5.86
CA GLY A 74 -12.70 20.35 6.24
C GLY A 74 -12.14 21.18 5.12
N PRO A 75 -11.20 22.03 5.46
CA PRO A 75 -10.65 22.97 4.49
C PRO A 75 -9.72 22.33 3.47
N GLU A 76 -9.15 21.20 3.80
CA GLU A 76 -8.20 20.54 2.91
C GLU A 76 -8.30 19.06 3.05
N ALA A 77 -8.07 18.38 1.95
CA ALA A 77 -7.86 16.95 1.96
C ALA A 77 -6.41 16.70 1.62
N GLN A 78 -5.83 15.74 2.30
CA GLN A 78 -4.45 15.38 2.05
C GLN A 78 -4.37 13.95 1.60
N ARG A 79 -3.52 13.71 0.62
CA ARG A 79 -3.20 12.34 0.23
C ARG A 79 -1.74 12.11 0.54
N VAL A 80 -1.49 11.16 1.42
CA VAL A 80 -0.13 10.79 1.79
C VAL A 80 0.25 9.59 0.96
N TYR A 81 1.30 9.72 0.18
CA TYR A 81 1.78 8.64 -0.66
C TYR A 81 2.94 7.94 0.03
N TYR A 82 2.87 6.63 0.06
CA TYR A 82 3.87 5.80 0.71
C TYR A 82 4.68 5.06 -0.34
N ALA A 83 5.95 4.83 -0.03
CA ALA A 83 6.84 4.07 -0.88
C ALA A 83 7.66 3.14 0.00
N LEU A 84 8.45 2.28 -0.61
CA LEU A 84 9.28 1.36 0.16
C LEU A 84 10.39 2.11 0.86
N GLY A 85 10.61 1.77 2.12
CA GLY A 85 11.72 2.30 2.89
C GLY A 85 12.91 1.37 2.85
N GLU A 86 13.95 1.73 3.59
CA GLU A 86 15.19 0.96 3.57
C GLU A 86 15.04 -0.43 4.13
N ALA A 87 14.16 -0.62 5.08
CA ALA A 87 13.99 -1.92 5.71
C ALA A 87 13.05 -2.84 4.95
N ALA A 88 12.45 -2.36 3.87
CA ALA A 88 11.50 -3.15 3.10
C ALA A 88 12.20 -4.31 2.42
N LYS A 89 11.54 -5.45 2.42
CA LYS A 89 12.09 -6.64 1.78
C LYS A 89 11.01 -7.32 0.96
N PRO A 90 10.73 -6.78 -0.23
CA PRO A 90 9.73 -7.41 -1.10
C PRO A 90 10.24 -8.77 -1.58
N ALA A 91 9.34 -9.72 -1.63
CA ALA A 91 9.69 -11.07 -2.05
C ALA A 91 9.39 -11.34 -3.51
N GLY A 92 8.63 -10.45 -4.14
CA GLY A 92 8.26 -10.66 -5.52
C GLY A 92 7.02 -11.53 -5.67
N ASP A 93 5.95 -11.14 -4.98
CA ASP A 93 4.72 -11.92 -5.01
C ASP A 93 4.13 -11.98 -6.40
N MET A 94 3.96 -13.19 -6.92
CA MET A 94 3.46 -13.37 -8.28
C MET A 94 2.04 -12.89 -8.44
N ARG A 95 1.23 -12.98 -7.39
CA ARG A 95 -0.15 -12.52 -7.48
C ARG A 95 -0.21 -11.02 -7.71
N VAL A 96 0.64 -10.29 -7.02
CA VAL A 96 0.70 -8.85 -7.17
C VAL A 96 1.24 -8.48 -8.55
N ARG A 97 2.27 -9.17 -8.98
CA ARG A 97 2.86 -8.88 -10.27
C ARG A 97 1.88 -9.11 -11.40
N LYS A 98 1.15 -10.22 -11.33
CA LYS A 98 0.16 -10.50 -12.35
C LYS A 98 -0.94 -9.44 -12.36
N TYR A 99 -1.39 -9.07 -11.18
CA TYR A 99 -2.41 -8.06 -11.05
C TYR A 99 -1.94 -6.73 -11.63
N PHE A 100 -0.72 -6.35 -11.31
CA PHE A 100 -0.14 -5.11 -11.81
C PHE A 100 -0.05 -5.12 -13.34
N ASP A 101 0.41 -6.24 -13.90
CA ASP A 101 0.52 -6.35 -15.34
C ASP A 101 -0.84 -6.25 -16.01
N GLU A 102 -1.84 -6.86 -15.41
CA GLU A 102 -3.19 -6.79 -15.95
C GLU A 102 -3.74 -5.37 -15.92
N LEU A 103 -3.44 -4.64 -14.86
CA LEU A 103 -3.87 -3.26 -14.79
C LEU A 103 -3.22 -2.41 -15.86
N LYS A 104 -1.95 -2.62 -16.10
CA LYS A 104 -1.25 -1.87 -17.13
C LYS A 104 -1.83 -2.17 -18.50
N ALA A 105 -2.16 -3.41 -18.74
CA ALA A 105 -2.74 -3.79 -20.02
C ALA A 105 -4.09 -3.12 -20.22
N LYS A 106 -4.88 -3.04 -19.15
CA LYS A 106 -6.20 -2.42 -19.28
C LYS A 106 -6.11 -0.92 -19.46
N LYS A 107 -5.15 -0.29 -18.81
CA LYS A 107 -5.03 1.15 -18.90
C LYS A 107 -4.39 1.60 -20.17
N SER A 108 -3.66 0.71 -20.78
CA SER A 108 -2.96 1.05 -21.99
C SER A 108 -3.98 1.37 -23.06
N PRO A 109 -4.01 2.57 -23.57
CA PRO A 109 -4.89 2.83 -24.71
C PRO A 109 -4.35 2.03 -25.86
N ALA A 110 -5.16 1.33 -26.42
CA ALA A 110 -4.69 0.47 -27.50
C ALA A 110 -4.00 1.26 -28.58
#